data_ba8f1a71447bfad4998f0e16ddd3ffb5
#
_entry.id   ba8f1a71447bfad4998f0e16ddd3ffb5
#
_cell.length_a   1.000
_cell.length_b   1.000
_cell.length_c   1.000
_cell.angle_alpha   90.00
_cell.angle_beta   90.00
_cell.angle_gamma   90.00
#
_symmetry.space_group_name_H-M   'P 1'
#
loop_
_entity.id
_entity.type
_entity.pdbx_description
1 polymer ?
#
loop_
_entity_poly.entity_id
_entity_poly.type
_entity_poly.pdbx_seq_one_letter_code
_entity_poly.pdbx_strand_id
1 'polypeptide(L)'
;MIIDSGFRCHLTSYARSTAAAPSPFVARLRKFLKTRRVTSISQVGTDRIIEFQFSDGLYRLYLEFYAGGNIVLTDGDLNILALLRNVDEGAEHEKLRIGLQYNLSLRQNYGGTPPVTKERVQEGLRKAIQKQQDAESTGKKAKKQSKDLLRKALAVSITEFPPLLIDHALNTANFDAHIKPEQVLEDESLLDKLLVALEEAKEVVEDITSGDTTTGYILAKPNPAANQSKEESSETLNSEKALGLLYDDFHPFRPRQFEDSEYTFLEFDGFNKTVDEFFSSIEGQKLESRLHEREMNAKKKLEQARQEHAKRIGGLQQVQELNIRKAEAIQANIDRVQEATVAVNSLIGQGMDWVEIARLIEREQGQRNPVAQMITLPLKLYENTITLLLDEPNLEAEEEGYETSSVSGDSDNEEDQPQKKKKAPPKPVDNRLAIDIDLGLSPWANASQYYDQKKSAAVKEEKTVLASSKALKSTEKKVTADLKKGLKQEKDVLRPVRTQFWFEKFIYFISSDGYLVLGYISPLVFRMNAFAKS
;
A
#
# COMPACT_ATOMS: atom_id res chain seq x y z
N MET A 1 -24.89 13.06 -1.07
CA MET A 1 -23.84 13.84 -1.78
C MET A 1 -22.53 13.70 -1.03
N ILE A 2 -21.44 13.54 -1.77
CA ILE A 2 -20.06 13.55 -1.24
C ILE A 2 -19.40 14.83 -1.71
N ILE A 3 -18.67 15.48 -0.81
CA ILE A 3 -17.79 16.61 -1.10
C ILE A 3 -16.43 16.28 -0.50
N ASP A 4 -15.43 16.17 -1.36
CA ASP A 4 -14.04 15.87 -1.00
C ASP A 4 -13.16 16.99 -1.55
N SER A 5 -12.59 17.79 -0.66
CA SER A 5 -11.90 19.03 -1.03
C SER A 5 -10.78 18.78 -2.04
N GLY A 6 -10.85 19.44 -3.18
CA GLY A 6 -9.88 19.34 -4.27
C GLY A 6 -10.00 18.07 -5.13
N PHE A 7 -10.91 17.14 -4.80
CA PHE A 7 -11.02 15.86 -5.50
C PHE A 7 -12.34 15.68 -6.22
N ARG A 8 -13.48 15.78 -5.51
CA ARG A 8 -14.80 15.42 -6.05
C ARG A 8 -15.97 16.08 -5.33
N CYS A 9 -17.04 16.25 -6.09
CA CYS A 9 -18.36 16.58 -5.58
C CYS A 9 -19.39 15.87 -6.45
N HIS A 10 -20.11 14.88 -5.88
CA HIS A 10 -21.12 14.12 -6.62
C HIS A 10 -22.18 13.51 -5.71
N LEU A 11 -23.29 13.08 -6.30
CA LEU A 11 -24.28 12.26 -5.62
C LEU A 11 -23.80 10.80 -5.61
N THR A 12 -24.03 10.09 -4.52
CA THR A 12 -23.56 8.71 -4.36
C THR A 12 -24.70 7.77 -4.02
N SER A 13 -24.64 6.58 -4.59
CA SER A 13 -25.50 5.45 -4.25
C SER A 13 -24.92 4.58 -3.11
N TYR A 14 -23.74 4.93 -2.58
CA TYR A 14 -23.07 4.18 -1.53
C TYR A 14 -23.04 4.97 -0.22
N ALA A 15 -23.41 4.30 0.87
CA ALA A 15 -23.20 4.81 2.23
C ALA A 15 -21.74 4.54 2.64
N ARG A 16 -21.14 5.52 3.28
CA ARG A 16 -19.79 5.43 3.85
C ARG A 16 -19.84 5.57 5.36
N SER A 17 -18.91 4.93 6.07
CA SER A 17 -18.78 5.11 7.51
C SER A 17 -18.36 6.56 7.81
N THR A 18 -19.07 7.19 8.74
CA THR A 18 -18.76 8.55 9.21
C THR A 18 -18.06 8.50 10.56
N ALA A 19 -17.21 9.49 10.83
CA ALA A 19 -16.62 9.66 12.16
C ALA A 19 -17.71 9.87 13.21
N ALA A 20 -17.49 9.37 14.43
CA ALA A 20 -18.44 9.48 15.54
C ALA A 20 -18.72 10.94 15.94
N ALA A 21 -17.75 11.83 15.75
CA ALA A 21 -17.90 13.26 16.01
C ALA A 21 -17.48 14.10 14.79
N PRO A 22 -18.17 15.22 14.48
CA PRO A 22 -17.79 16.10 13.38
C PRO A 22 -16.48 16.82 13.70
N SER A 23 -15.67 17.10 12.67
CA SER A 23 -14.50 17.96 12.82
C SER A 23 -14.91 19.40 13.20
N PRO A 24 -14.00 20.21 13.77
CA PRO A 24 -14.30 21.61 14.11
C PRO A 24 -14.81 22.42 12.92
N PHE A 25 -14.28 22.16 11.73
CA PHE A 25 -14.74 22.79 10.49
C PHE A 25 -16.20 22.40 10.17
N VAL A 26 -16.50 21.09 10.19
CA VAL A 26 -17.87 20.60 9.94
C VAL A 26 -18.86 21.11 11.01
N ALA A 27 -18.42 21.18 12.27
CA ALA A 27 -19.25 21.76 13.34
C ALA A 27 -19.58 23.22 13.06
N ARG A 28 -18.61 24.01 12.56
CA ARG A 28 -18.81 25.40 12.16
C ARG A 28 -19.74 25.52 10.95
N LEU A 29 -19.58 24.69 9.91
CA LEU A 29 -20.53 24.63 8.78
C LEU A 29 -21.95 24.34 9.25
N ARG A 30 -22.13 23.37 10.15
CA ARG A 30 -23.45 23.01 10.71
C ARG A 30 -24.10 24.17 11.45
N LYS A 31 -23.32 25.04 12.11
CA LYS A 31 -23.84 26.21 12.79
C LYS A 31 -24.61 27.15 11.84
N PHE A 32 -24.11 27.34 10.62
CA PHE A 32 -24.68 28.26 9.64
C PHE A 32 -25.65 27.59 8.69
N LEU A 33 -25.37 26.35 8.26
CA LEU A 33 -26.06 25.67 7.17
C LEU A 33 -27.13 24.66 7.62
N LYS A 34 -27.17 24.29 8.91
CA LYS A 34 -28.16 23.33 9.41
C LYS A 34 -29.57 23.88 9.17
N THR A 35 -30.42 23.06 8.55
CA THR A 35 -31.79 23.40 8.17
C THR A 35 -31.93 24.44 7.04
N ARG A 36 -30.85 24.90 6.43
CA ARG A 36 -30.88 25.80 5.28
C ARG A 36 -31.09 25.04 3.98
N ARG A 37 -31.92 25.61 3.11
CA ARG A 37 -32.20 25.02 1.80
C ARG A 37 -31.15 25.51 0.78
N VAL A 38 -30.64 24.61 -0.07
CA VAL A 38 -29.88 24.98 -1.27
C VAL A 38 -30.84 25.56 -2.27
N THR A 39 -30.57 26.74 -2.76
CA THR A 39 -31.42 27.48 -3.72
C THR A 39 -30.79 27.53 -5.11
N SER A 40 -29.47 27.51 -5.21
CA SER A 40 -28.76 27.50 -6.49
C SER A 40 -27.43 26.76 -6.37
N ILE A 41 -26.98 26.17 -7.46
CA ILE A 41 -25.66 25.59 -7.65
C ILE A 41 -25.15 26.05 -9.00
N SER A 42 -23.96 26.66 -9.04
CA SER A 42 -23.35 27.18 -10.27
C SER A 42 -21.83 27.07 -10.23
N GLN A 43 -21.22 27.10 -11.42
CA GLN A 43 -19.77 27.26 -11.55
C GLN A 43 -19.42 28.77 -11.51
N VAL A 44 -18.27 29.10 -10.93
CA VAL A 44 -17.79 30.50 -10.87
C VAL A 44 -16.93 30.78 -12.12
N GLY A 45 -17.47 31.50 -13.07
CA GLY A 45 -16.82 31.73 -14.36
C GLY A 45 -16.48 30.41 -15.08
N THR A 46 -15.24 30.27 -15.55
CA THR A 46 -14.70 29.02 -16.08
C THR A 46 -13.67 28.40 -15.09
N ASP A 47 -13.65 28.92 -13.87
CA ASP A 47 -12.73 28.41 -12.84
C ASP A 47 -13.22 27.07 -12.28
N ARG A 48 -12.32 26.30 -11.66
CA ARG A 48 -12.61 25.03 -10.98
C ARG A 48 -13.20 25.29 -9.59
N ILE A 49 -14.27 26.10 -9.53
CA ILE A 49 -14.98 26.48 -8.30
C ILE A 49 -16.47 26.28 -8.52
N ILE A 50 -17.08 25.53 -7.59
CA ILE A 50 -18.54 25.37 -7.55
C ILE A 50 -19.09 26.21 -6.38
N GLU A 51 -20.08 27.05 -6.65
CA GLU A 51 -20.84 27.81 -5.67
C GLU A 51 -22.14 27.08 -5.33
N PHE A 52 -22.43 26.92 -4.04
CA PHE A 52 -23.72 26.51 -3.51
C PHE A 52 -24.33 27.70 -2.76
N GLN A 53 -25.47 28.16 -3.19
CA GLN A 53 -26.21 29.21 -2.47
C GLN A 53 -27.26 28.60 -1.55
N PHE A 54 -27.35 29.14 -0.34
CA PHE A 54 -28.30 28.70 0.68
C PHE A 54 -29.20 29.86 1.10
N SER A 55 -30.50 29.58 1.22
CA SER A 55 -31.51 30.58 1.65
C SER A 55 -31.42 31.86 0.82
N ASP A 56 -31.51 31.73 -0.50
CA ASP A 56 -31.48 32.82 -1.50
C ASP A 56 -30.24 33.72 -1.40
N GLY A 57 -29.07 33.08 -1.19
CA GLY A 57 -27.79 33.77 -1.16
C GLY A 57 -27.37 34.31 0.21
N LEU A 58 -28.16 34.09 1.28
CA LEU A 58 -27.78 34.50 2.65
C LEU A 58 -26.45 33.87 3.09
N TYR A 59 -26.21 32.62 2.67
CA TYR A 59 -24.92 31.95 2.82
C TYR A 59 -24.51 31.32 1.51
N ARG A 60 -23.20 31.34 1.21
CA ARG A 60 -22.62 30.77 0.01
C ARG A 60 -21.46 29.85 0.38
N LEU A 61 -21.43 28.67 -0.18
CA LEU A 61 -20.36 27.68 0.00
C LEU A 61 -19.62 27.50 -1.32
N TYR A 62 -18.33 27.80 -1.32
CA TYR A 62 -17.44 27.66 -2.46
C TYR A 62 -16.59 26.41 -2.29
N LEU A 63 -16.60 25.53 -3.29
CA LEU A 63 -15.77 24.36 -3.38
C LEU A 63 -14.68 24.60 -4.43
N GLU A 64 -13.44 24.74 -3.99
CA GLU A 64 -12.29 24.97 -4.86
C GLU A 64 -11.61 23.65 -5.20
N PHE A 65 -11.43 23.33 -6.51
CA PHE A 65 -10.85 22.09 -7.04
C PHE A 65 -9.47 22.30 -7.69
N TYR A 66 -8.73 23.31 -7.26
CA TYR A 66 -7.35 23.55 -7.68
C TYR A 66 -6.39 23.48 -6.51
N ALA A 67 -5.12 23.33 -6.79
CA ALA A 67 -4.06 23.10 -5.82
C ALA A 67 -4.42 21.93 -4.86
N GLY A 68 -4.40 22.16 -3.55
CA GLY A 68 -4.83 21.15 -2.60
C GLY A 68 -6.34 21.21 -2.28
N GLY A 69 -7.16 21.94 -3.03
CA GLY A 69 -8.60 22.21 -2.78
C GLY A 69 -8.88 23.04 -1.54
N ASN A 70 -10.03 23.68 -1.48
CA ASN A 70 -10.52 24.35 -0.28
C ASN A 70 -12.06 24.30 -0.24
N ILE A 71 -12.63 24.54 0.92
CA ILE A 71 -14.06 24.71 1.12
C ILE A 71 -14.22 25.99 1.93
N VAL A 72 -14.87 27.00 1.34
CA VAL A 72 -15.04 28.33 1.93
C VAL A 72 -16.51 28.63 2.10
N LEU A 73 -16.93 28.96 3.30
CA LEU A 73 -18.28 29.44 3.60
C LEU A 73 -18.26 30.95 3.81
N THR A 74 -19.13 31.66 3.11
CA THR A 74 -19.31 33.11 3.29
C THR A 74 -20.76 33.44 3.65
N ASP A 75 -20.96 34.68 4.09
CA ASP A 75 -22.27 35.31 4.11
C ASP A 75 -22.67 35.89 2.72
N GLY A 76 -23.79 36.61 2.64
CA GLY A 76 -24.26 37.25 1.41
C GLY A 76 -23.32 38.32 0.87
N ASP A 77 -22.55 38.98 1.73
CA ASP A 77 -21.60 40.05 1.41
C ASP A 77 -20.18 39.47 1.11
N LEU A 78 -20.05 38.15 0.96
CA LEU A 78 -18.82 37.43 0.71
C LEU A 78 -17.79 37.47 1.85
N ASN A 79 -18.17 37.83 3.09
CA ASN A 79 -17.27 37.71 4.22
C ASN A 79 -17.09 36.23 4.63
N ILE A 80 -15.86 35.81 4.81
CA ILE A 80 -15.51 34.41 5.12
C ILE A 80 -15.89 34.08 6.55
N LEU A 81 -16.87 33.17 6.72
CA LEU A 81 -17.35 32.70 8.02
C LEU A 81 -16.63 31.43 8.47
N ALA A 82 -16.28 30.55 7.53
CA ALA A 82 -15.53 29.33 7.78
C ALA A 82 -14.75 28.92 6.52
N LEU A 83 -13.59 28.30 6.72
CA LEU A 83 -12.81 27.69 5.64
C LEU A 83 -12.10 26.46 6.14
N LEU A 84 -11.84 25.53 5.22
CA LEU A 84 -11.17 24.27 5.53
C LEU A 84 -9.68 24.51 5.79
N ARG A 85 -9.04 25.38 4.98
CA ARG A 85 -7.62 25.73 5.06
C ARG A 85 -7.41 27.23 4.89
N ASN A 86 -6.60 27.82 5.75
CA ASN A 86 -6.12 29.19 5.55
C ASN A 86 -5.15 29.22 4.36
N VAL A 87 -5.17 30.29 3.59
CA VAL A 87 -4.22 30.59 2.53
C VAL A 87 -3.55 31.91 2.91
N ASP A 88 -2.27 31.84 3.23
CA ASP A 88 -1.46 32.97 3.67
C ASP A 88 -0.43 33.40 2.61
N GLU A 89 -0.27 32.59 1.55
CA GLU A 89 0.64 32.84 0.43
C GLU A 89 -0.07 33.69 -0.64
N GLY A 90 0.72 34.49 -1.37
CA GLY A 90 0.22 35.38 -2.41
C GLY A 90 0.05 36.84 -1.98
N ALA A 91 -0.57 37.66 -2.86
CA ALA A 91 -0.87 39.05 -2.56
C ALA A 91 -1.93 39.16 -1.47
N GLU A 92 -2.05 40.35 -0.81
CA GLU A 92 -2.96 40.54 0.32
C GLU A 92 -4.43 40.21 -0.02
N HIS A 93 -4.85 40.49 -1.26
CA HIS A 93 -6.20 40.21 -1.76
C HIS A 93 -6.45 38.74 -2.15
N GLU A 94 -5.40 37.90 -2.18
CA GLU A 94 -5.48 36.46 -2.44
C GLU A 94 -5.54 35.63 -1.16
N LYS A 95 -5.26 36.25 -0.01
CA LYS A 95 -5.29 35.59 1.29
C LYS A 95 -6.69 35.17 1.68
N LEU A 96 -6.83 33.95 2.16
CA LEU A 96 -8.08 33.40 2.66
C LEU A 96 -7.99 33.15 4.17
N ARG A 97 -8.67 33.96 4.94
CA ARG A 97 -8.82 33.85 6.41
C ARG A 97 -10.23 34.22 6.83
N ILE A 98 -10.66 33.73 7.97
CA ILE A 98 -11.97 34.08 8.55
C ILE A 98 -12.02 35.59 8.78
N GLY A 99 -13.12 36.20 8.34
CA GLY A 99 -13.35 37.64 8.43
C GLY A 99 -12.84 38.47 7.27
N LEU A 100 -12.06 37.90 6.36
CA LEU A 100 -11.71 38.56 5.09
C LEU A 100 -12.82 38.35 4.05
N GLN A 101 -12.84 39.22 3.04
CA GLN A 101 -13.78 39.10 1.93
C GLN A 101 -13.26 38.11 0.89
N TYR A 102 -14.13 37.22 0.41
CA TYR A 102 -13.84 36.27 -0.67
C TYR A 102 -13.97 37.00 -2.01
N ASN A 103 -12.86 37.17 -2.71
CA ASN A 103 -12.83 37.95 -3.94
C ASN A 103 -13.13 37.09 -5.19
N LEU A 104 -14.33 37.24 -5.73
CA LEU A 104 -14.76 36.53 -6.95
C LEU A 104 -14.20 37.17 -8.22
N SER A 105 -13.86 38.46 -8.24
CA SER A 105 -13.34 39.14 -9.43
C SER A 105 -11.98 38.65 -9.90
N LEU A 106 -11.25 37.97 -9.01
CA LEU A 106 -9.96 37.35 -9.31
C LEU A 106 -10.12 35.96 -9.98
N ARG A 107 -11.34 35.46 -10.06
CA ARG A 107 -11.60 34.12 -10.59
C ARG A 107 -11.68 34.16 -12.10
N GLN A 108 -11.22 33.06 -12.71
CA GLN A 108 -11.07 32.92 -14.15
C GLN A 108 -12.40 33.17 -14.89
N ASN A 109 -12.39 34.11 -15.79
CA ASN A 109 -13.55 34.48 -16.61
C ASN A 109 -14.84 34.77 -15.80
N TYR A 110 -14.70 35.32 -14.57
CA TYR A 110 -15.86 35.67 -13.71
C TYR A 110 -16.80 36.66 -14.37
N GLY A 111 -16.26 37.62 -15.13
CA GLY A 111 -17.03 38.62 -15.90
C GLY A 111 -17.60 38.14 -17.23
N GLY A 112 -17.45 36.85 -17.54
CA GLY A 112 -17.88 36.25 -18.82
C GLY A 112 -16.70 35.66 -19.59
N THR A 113 -16.97 34.62 -20.37
CA THR A 113 -15.99 33.95 -21.22
C THR A 113 -15.78 34.74 -22.50
N PRO A 114 -14.56 35.25 -22.78
CA PRO A 114 -14.30 35.96 -24.01
C PRO A 114 -14.36 35.01 -25.21
N PRO A 115 -14.86 35.45 -26.38
CA PRO A 115 -14.97 34.61 -27.56
C PRO A 115 -13.57 34.16 -28.04
N VAL A 116 -13.52 32.97 -28.63
CA VAL A 116 -12.31 32.44 -29.28
C VAL A 116 -12.19 33.10 -30.63
N THR A 117 -11.33 34.14 -30.75
CA THR A 117 -11.10 34.86 -32.02
C THR A 117 -9.67 34.60 -32.52
N LYS A 118 -9.49 34.80 -33.82
CA LYS A 118 -8.18 34.67 -34.50
C LYS A 118 -7.11 35.53 -33.82
N GLU A 119 -7.46 36.74 -33.44
CA GLU A 119 -6.58 37.72 -32.81
C GLU A 119 -6.16 37.24 -31.40
N ARG A 120 -7.10 36.70 -30.62
CA ARG A 120 -6.86 36.18 -29.30
C ARG A 120 -5.90 34.98 -29.33
N VAL A 121 -6.10 34.05 -30.29
CA VAL A 121 -5.22 32.88 -30.47
C VAL A 121 -3.81 33.36 -30.88
N GLN A 122 -3.71 34.27 -31.85
CA GLN A 122 -2.41 34.82 -32.26
C GLN A 122 -1.68 35.51 -31.12
N GLU A 123 -2.39 36.34 -30.34
CA GLU A 123 -1.80 37.00 -29.17
C GLU A 123 -1.30 36.01 -28.13
N GLY A 124 -2.06 34.96 -27.88
CA GLY A 124 -1.70 33.88 -26.98
C GLY A 124 -0.43 33.13 -27.40
N LEU A 125 -0.33 32.80 -28.69
CA LEU A 125 0.85 32.16 -29.27
C LEU A 125 2.06 33.11 -29.22
N ARG A 126 1.92 34.39 -29.53
CA ARG A 126 2.99 35.39 -29.43
C ARG A 126 3.51 35.53 -27.99
N LYS A 127 2.61 35.62 -27.01
CA LYS A 127 2.98 35.67 -25.57
C LYS A 127 3.74 34.42 -25.13
N ALA A 128 3.36 33.24 -25.63
CA ALA A 128 4.04 31.99 -25.29
C ALA A 128 5.49 31.95 -25.86
N ILE A 129 5.65 32.38 -27.12
CA ILE A 129 6.97 32.50 -27.79
C ILE A 129 7.86 33.48 -27.03
N GLN A 130 7.34 34.66 -26.69
CA GLN A 130 8.10 35.67 -25.95
C GLN A 130 8.57 35.16 -24.58
N LYS A 131 7.69 34.49 -23.81
CA LYS A 131 8.07 33.86 -22.53
C LYS A 131 9.16 32.82 -22.69
N GLN A 132 9.16 32.07 -23.79
CA GLN A 132 10.20 31.09 -24.06
C GLN A 132 11.55 31.77 -24.34
N GLN A 133 11.55 32.80 -25.18
CA GLN A 133 12.77 33.60 -25.51
C GLN A 133 13.35 34.24 -24.24
N ASP A 134 12.51 34.81 -23.38
CA ASP A 134 12.94 35.41 -22.11
C ASP A 134 13.52 34.37 -21.15
N ALA A 135 12.99 33.14 -21.14
CA ALA A 135 13.51 32.04 -20.32
C ALA A 135 14.88 31.54 -20.82
N GLU A 136 15.09 31.51 -22.12
CA GLU A 136 16.35 31.14 -22.75
C GLU A 136 17.44 32.20 -22.49
N SER A 137 17.09 33.49 -22.54
CA SER A 137 18.00 34.61 -22.28
C SER A 137 18.47 34.70 -20.82
N THR A 138 17.67 34.19 -19.86
CA THR A 138 18.00 34.20 -18.41
C THR A 138 18.85 33.02 -17.94
N GLY A 139 19.37 32.18 -18.86
CA GLY A 139 20.32 31.09 -18.52
C GLY A 139 19.77 30.00 -17.61
N LYS A 140 18.48 29.99 -17.32
CA LYS A 140 17.81 28.86 -16.70
C LYS A 140 17.81 27.73 -17.71
N LYS A 141 18.58 26.65 -17.45
CA LYS A 141 18.65 25.46 -18.29
C LYS A 141 17.29 25.17 -18.86
N ALA A 142 17.13 25.40 -20.18
CA ALA A 142 15.93 25.03 -20.90
C ALA A 142 15.69 23.54 -20.63
N LYS A 143 14.70 23.23 -19.79
CA LYS A 143 14.19 21.87 -19.72
C LYS A 143 13.89 21.48 -21.16
N LYS A 144 14.57 20.41 -21.64
CA LYS A 144 14.39 19.75 -22.93
C LYS A 144 13.15 20.27 -23.66
N GLN A 145 13.33 20.89 -24.84
CA GLN A 145 12.25 21.44 -25.68
C GLN A 145 11.01 20.57 -25.52
N SER A 146 9.98 21.10 -24.82
CA SER A 146 8.83 20.27 -24.54
C SER A 146 8.08 20.14 -25.87
N LYS A 147 7.86 18.89 -26.30
CA LYS A 147 7.09 18.55 -27.51
C LYS A 147 5.66 19.12 -27.51
N ASP A 148 5.22 19.70 -26.39
CA ASP A 148 3.86 20.17 -26.14
C ASP A 148 3.76 21.70 -26.03
N LEU A 149 4.58 22.45 -26.74
CA LEU A 149 4.60 23.93 -26.64
C LEU A 149 3.29 24.56 -27.12
N LEU A 150 2.75 24.08 -28.22
CA LEU A 150 1.47 24.58 -28.79
C LEU A 150 0.31 24.34 -27.80
N ARG A 151 0.17 23.12 -27.28
CA ARG A 151 -0.84 22.79 -26.28
C ARG A 151 -0.77 23.66 -25.03
N LYS A 152 0.45 23.89 -24.52
CA LYS A 152 0.66 24.77 -23.35
C LYS A 152 0.32 26.23 -23.65
N ALA A 153 0.68 26.70 -24.83
CA ALA A 153 0.34 28.05 -25.27
C ALA A 153 -1.16 28.25 -25.33
N LEU A 154 -1.87 27.30 -25.94
CA LEU A 154 -3.35 27.30 -26.02
C LEU A 154 -4.00 27.20 -24.65
N ALA A 155 -3.58 26.28 -23.79
CA ALA A 155 -4.13 26.11 -22.44
C ALA A 155 -3.95 27.33 -21.52
N VAL A 156 -2.93 28.18 -21.79
CA VAL A 156 -2.71 29.43 -21.04
C VAL A 156 -3.52 30.59 -21.62
N SER A 157 -3.74 30.62 -22.94
CA SER A 157 -4.45 31.73 -23.63
C SER A 157 -5.95 31.52 -23.72
N ILE A 158 -6.38 30.26 -23.85
CA ILE A 158 -7.78 29.85 -23.96
C ILE A 158 -8.10 29.01 -22.71
N THR A 159 -8.30 29.72 -21.63
CA THR A 159 -8.41 29.12 -20.29
C THR A 159 -9.73 28.38 -20.05
N GLU A 160 -10.72 28.58 -20.89
CA GLU A 160 -12.01 27.89 -20.90
C GLU A 160 -11.90 26.43 -21.36
N PHE A 161 -10.85 26.07 -22.10
CA PHE A 161 -10.64 24.72 -22.60
C PHE A 161 -9.53 24.03 -21.77
N PRO A 162 -9.85 22.95 -21.04
CA PRO A 162 -8.82 22.17 -20.35
C PRO A 162 -7.90 21.47 -21.35
N PRO A 163 -6.63 21.22 -20.99
CA PRO A 163 -5.65 20.63 -21.91
C PRO A 163 -6.10 19.33 -22.57
N LEU A 164 -6.86 18.50 -21.89
CA LEU A 164 -7.40 17.25 -22.43
C LEU A 164 -8.40 17.50 -23.58
N LEU A 165 -9.23 18.54 -23.46
CA LEU A 165 -10.19 18.93 -24.50
C LEU A 165 -9.47 19.52 -25.73
N ILE A 166 -8.41 20.30 -25.51
CA ILE A 166 -7.55 20.78 -26.60
C ILE A 166 -6.92 19.60 -27.35
N ASP A 167 -6.38 18.61 -26.62
CA ASP A 167 -5.82 17.40 -27.23
C ASP A 167 -6.88 16.62 -28.03
N HIS A 168 -8.10 16.51 -27.52
CA HIS A 168 -9.22 15.88 -28.20
C HIS A 168 -9.52 16.62 -29.53
N ALA A 169 -9.70 17.92 -29.47
CA ALA A 169 -10.04 18.74 -30.62
C ALA A 169 -8.94 18.73 -31.69
N LEU A 170 -7.68 18.82 -31.32
CA LEU A 170 -6.55 18.69 -32.23
C LEU A 170 -6.53 17.33 -32.94
N ASN A 171 -6.79 16.23 -32.20
CA ASN A 171 -6.84 14.89 -32.76
C ASN A 171 -8.06 14.72 -33.68
N THR A 172 -9.22 15.23 -33.31
CA THR A 172 -10.44 15.18 -34.16
C THR A 172 -10.23 15.92 -35.47
N ALA A 173 -9.59 17.09 -35.43
CA ALA A 173 -9.27 17.88 -36.63
C ALA A 173 -8.05 17.36 -37.42
N ASN A 174 -7.42 16.23 -36.97
CA ASN A 174 -6.17 15.72 -37.54
C ASN A 174 -5.08 16.80 -37.61
N PHE A 175 -4.98 17.65 -36.58
CA PHE A 175 -3.97 18.70 -36.49
C PHE A 175 -2.78 18.17 -35.70
N ASP A 176 -1.55 18.34 -36.23
CA ASP A 176 -0.34 17.90 -35.55
C ASP A 176 -0.03 18.78 -34.32
N ALA A 177 -0.24 18.23 -33.13
CA ALA A 177 0.00 18.91 -31.85
C ALA A 177 1.48 19.26 -31.60
N HIS A 178 2.42 18.73 -32.42
CA HIS A 178 3.85 18.97 -32.27
C HIS A 178 4.37 20.16 -33.10
N ILE A 179 3.51 20.76 -33.90
CA ILE A 179 3.85 21.99 -34.64
C ILE A 179 4.24 23.10 -33.66
N LYS A 180 5.29 23.83 -34.00
CA LYS A 180 5.73 24.94 -33.16
C LYS A 180 4.78 26.12 -33.27
N PRO A 181 4.54 26.89 -32.20
CA PRO A 181 3.70 28.09 -32.21
C PRO A 181 4.12 29.12 -33.26
N GLU A 182 5.43 29.25 -33.57
CA GLU A 182 5.97 30.14 -34.58
C GLU A 182 5.44 29.78 -35.99
N GLN A 183 5.45 28.50 -36.35
CA GLN A 183 4.99 27.99 -37.63
C GLN A 183 3.48 28.23 -37.84
N VAL A 184 2.69 28.11 -36.76
CA VAL A 184 1.25 28.39 -36.80
C VAL A 184 0.99 29.88 -37.03
N LEU A 185 1.86 30.77 -36.53
CA LEU A 185 1.73 32.21 -36.75
C LEU A 185 2.17 32.65 -38.16
N GLU A 186 3.12 31.93 -38.78
CA GLU A 186 3.64 32.22 -40.11
C GLU A 186 2.73 31.70 -41.24
N ASP A 187 2.00 30.60 -41.00
CA ASP A 187 1.12 29.96 -41.97
C ASP A 187 -0.36 30.20 -41.62
N GLU A 188 -1.03 31.06 -42.36
CA GLU A 188 -2.43 31.38 -42.17
C GLU A 188 -3.34 30.14 -42.32
N SER A 189 -2.99 29.19 -43.19
CA SER A 189 -3.74 27.96 -43.40
C SER A 189 -3.69 27.05 -42.16
N LEU A 190 -2.54 27.00 -41.45
CA LEU A 190 -2.41 26.28 -40.18
C LEU A 190 -3.23 26.97 -39.09
N LEU A 191 -3.22 28.29 -39.05
CA LEU A 191 -3.99 29.05 -38.07
C LEU A 191 -5.51 28.84 -38.26
N ASP A 192 -5.98 28.85 -39.48
CA ASP A 192 -7.41 28.60 -39.79
C ASP A 192 -7.82 27.16 -39.42
N LYS A 193 -6.98 26.15 -39.68
CA LYS A 193 -7.21 24.78 -39.22
C LYS A 193 -7.25 24.68 -37.70
N LEU A 194 -6.36 25.41 -37.00
CA LEU A 194 -6.36 25.46 -35.53
C LEU A 194 -7.66 26.09 -35.00
N LEU A 195 -8.17 27.14 -35.65
CA LEU A 195 -9.46 27.76 -35.26
C LEU A 195 -10.62 26.79 -35.42
N VAL A 196 -10.64 25.99 -36.50
CA VAL A 196 -11.64 24.93 -36.69
C VAL A 196 -11.56 23.90 -35.58
N ALA A 197 -10.35 23.49 -35.19
CA ALA A 197 -10.19 22.57 -34.07
C ALA A 197 -10.69 23.17 -32.72
N LEU A 198 -10.46 24.45 -32.48
CA LEU A 198 -10.95 25.12 -31.27
C LEU A 198 -12.49 25.32 -31.28
N GLU A 199 -13.12 25.45 -32.43
CA GLU A 199 -14.59 25.46 -32.52
C GLU A 199 -15.17 24.08 -32.17
N GLU A 200 -14.56 22.97 -32.60
CA GLU A 200 -14.90 21.63 -32.18
C GLU A 200 -14.86 21.50 -30.63
N ALA A 201 -13.78 22.03 -29.99
CA ALA A 201 -13.69 22.03 -28.52
C ALA A 201 -14.85 22.80 -27.87
N LYS A 202 -15.30 23.88 -28.49
CA LYS A 202 -16.44 24.67 -28.01
C LYS A 202 -17.76 23.89 -28.16
N GLU A 203 -17.99 23.23 -29.31
CA GLU A 203 -19.15 22.36 -29.52
C GLU A 203 -19.23 21.26 -28.47
N VAL A 204 -18.12 20.60 -28.14
CA VAL A 204 -18.07 19.59 -27.08
C VAL A 204 -18.48 20.18 -25.72
N VAL A 205 -18.02 21.39 -25.38
CA VAL A 205 -18.44 22.07 -24.13
C VAL A 205 -19.93 22.38 -24.13
N GLU A 206 -20.45 22.87 -25.25
CA GLU A 206 -21.88 23.19 -25.43
C GLU A 206 -22.73 21.91 -25.27
N ASP A 207 -22.33 20.81 -25.89
CA ASP A 207 -23.02 19.51 -25.75
C ASP A 207 -23.05 19.01 -24.31
N ILE A 208 -21.92 19.09 -23.61
CA ILE A 208 -21.82 18.67 -22.21
C ILE A 208 -22.70 19.53 -21.30
N THR A 209 -22.83 20.81 -21.59
CA THR A 209 -23.49 21.79 -20.71
C THR A 209 -24.97 22.04 -21.05
N SER A 210 -25.40 21.73 -22.28
CA SER A 210 -26.79 22.00 -22.77
C SER A 210 -27.75 20.86 -22.47
N GLY A 211 -27.28 19.64 -22.24
CA GLY A 211 -28.10 18.44 -22.05
C GLY A 211 -28.56 18.23 -20.62
N ASP A 212 -29.75 17.65 -20.42
CA ASP A 212 -30.24 17.22 -19.10
C ASP A 212 -29.48 16.02 -18.54
N THR A 213 -28.91 15.17 -19.42
CA THR A 213 -28.12 14.00 -19.07
C THR A 213 -26.90 13.90 -19.97
N THR A 214 -25.71 13.89 -19.36
CA THR A 214 -24.46 13.76 -20.10
C THR A 214 -23.92 12.33 -19.90
N THR A 215 -23.72 11.62 -21.00
CA THR A 215 -23.04 10.31 -20.99
C THR A 215 -21.64 10.48 -20.42
N GLY A 216 -21.22 9.58 -19.54
CA GLY A 216 -19.88 9.60 -18.98
C GLY A 216 -19.09 8.36 -19.34
N TYR A 217 -17.79 8.50 -19.42
CA TYR A 217 -16.85 7.46 -19.84
C TYR A 217 -15.80 7.22 -18.79
N ILE A 218 -15.49 5.95 -18.50
CA ILE A 218 -14.35 5.56 -17.68
C ILE A 218 -13.31 4.92 -18.58
N LEU A 219 -12.08 5.38 -18.48
CA LEU A 219 -10.91 4.75 -19.09
C LEU A 219 -10.40 3.64 -18.16
N ALA A 220 -10.34 2.43 -18.68
CA ALA A 220 -9.91 1.26 -17.90
C ALA A 220 -8.81 0.50 -18.64
N LYS A 221 -7.86 -0.04 -17.88
CA LYS A 221 -6.81 -0.94 -18.35
C LYS A 221 -7.07 -2.37 -17.90
N PRO A 222 -6.64 -3.39 -18.65
CA PRO A 222 -6.67 -4.76 -18.18
C PRO A 222 -5.86 -4.92 -16.88
N ASN A 223 -6.43 -5.60 -15.88
CA ASN A 223 -5.73 -5.88 -14.64
C ASN A 223 -4.81 -7.10 -14.83
N PRO A 224 -3.47 -6.95 -14.79
CA PRO A 224 -2.55 -8.08 -14.95
C PRO A 224 -2.67 -9.12 -13.82
N ALA A 225 -3.14 -8.73 -12.65
CA ALA A 225 -3.33 -9.63 -11.52
C ALA A 225 -4.61 -10.50 -11.64
N ALA A 226 -5.60 -10.10 -12.44
CA ALA A 226 -6.85 -10.85 -12.61
C ALA A 226 -6.65 -12.17 -13.39
N ASN A 227 -5.56 -12.32 -14.14
CA ASN A 227 -5.25 -13.54 -14.86
C ASN A 227 -4.72 -14.67 -13.95
N GLN A 228 -4.31 -14.38 -12.72
CA GLN A 228 -3.77 -15.37 -11.78
C GLN A 228 -4.83 -15.94 -10.81
N SER A 229 -6.03 -15.32 -10.73
CA SER A 229 -7.07 -15.69 -9.74
C SER A 229 -8.31 -16.35 -10.33
N LYS A 230 -8.24 -16.90 -11.55
CA LYS A 230 -9.39 -17.55 -12.23
C LYS A 230 -9.83 -18.90 -11.66
N GLU A 231 -9.21 -19.42 -10.59
CA GLU A 231 -9.53 -20.76 -10.09
C GLU A 231 -10.37 -20.82 -8.81
N GLU A 232 -10.64 -19.73 -8.09
CA GLU A 232 -11.44 -19.81 -6.84
C GLU A 232 -12.36 -18.59 -6.67
N SER A 233 -13.55 -18.60 -7.17
CA SER A 233 -14.77 -18.12 -6.51
C SER A 233 -15.89 -17.83 -7.52
N SER A 234 -16.79 -18.79 -7.63
CA SER A 234 -18.17 -18.61 -8.10
C SER A 234 -19.02 -18.02 -6.96
N GLU A 235 -19.88 -17.08 -7.31
CA GLU A 235 -20.98 -16.48 -6.56
C GLU A 235 -20.78 -15.03 -6.09
N THR A 236 -21.06 -14.09 -7.00
CA THR A 236 -22.00 -12.96 -6.75
C THR A 236 -22.20 -12.17 -8.04
N LEU A 237 -23.43 -12.20 -8.53
CA LEU A 237 -23.93 -11.51 -9.71
C LEU A 237 -23.76 -9.98 -9.58
N ASN A 238 -23.30 -9.34 -10.64
CA ASN A 238 -23.22 -7.92 -10.99
C ASN A 238 -21.87 -7.20 -10.84
N SER A 239 -20.79 -7.82 -10.39
CA SER A 239 -19.44 -7.21 -10.42
C SER A 239 -18.47 -7.85 -11.43
N GLU A 240 -18.94 -8.77 -12.27
CA GLU A 240 -18.06 -9.55 -13.16
C GLU A 240 -17.35 -8.74 -14.26
N LYS A 241 -17.88 -7.58 -14.62
CA LYS A 241 -17.20 -6.68 -15.58
C LYS A 241 -16.09 -5.83 -14.94
N ALA A 242 -16.15 -5.58 -13.62
CA ALA A 242 -15.20 -4.72 -12.91
C ALA A 242 -13.97 -5.49 -12.38
N LEU A 243 -14.06 -6.80 -12.18
CA LEU A 243 -12.98 -7.61 -11.59
C LEU A 243 -11.74 -7.78 -12.47
N GLY A 244 -11.85 -7.51 -13.76
CA GLY A 244 -10.74 -7.62 -14.72
C GLY A 244 -10.13 -6.30 -15.19
N LEU A 245 -10.64 -5.16 -14.74
CA LEU A 245 -10.25 -3.84 -15.23
C LEU A 245 -9.81 -2.92 -14.08
N LEU A 246 -8.74 -2.17 -14.31
CA LEU A 246 -8.30 -1.08 -13.43
C LEU A 246 -8.73 0.24 -14.03
N TYR A 247 -9.52 1.00 -13.27
CA TYR A 247 -9.97 2.32 -13.69
C TYR A 247 -8.83 3.33 -13.54
N ASP A 248 -8.54 4.05 -14.63
CA ASP A 248 -7.44 5.01 -14.70
C ASP A 248 -7.94 6.46 -14.61
N ASP A 249 -8.95 6.83 -15.44
CA ASP A 249 -9.52 8.17 -15.48
C ASP A 249 -11.00 8.15 -15.89
N PHE A 250 -11.69 9.28 -15.77
CA PHE A 250 -13.10 9.42 -16.17
C PHE A 250 -13.36 10.77 -16.83
N HIS A 251 -14.25 10.78 -17.84
CA HIS A 251 -14.52 11.96 -18.66
C HIS A 251 -16.00 12.12 -18.99
N PRO A 252 -16.49 13.38 -19.18
CA PRO A 252 -17.86 13.64 -19.62
C PRO A 252 -18.05 13.50 -21.12
N PHE A 253 -17.01 13.22 -21.88
CA PHE A 253 -17.02 12.95 -23.31
C PHE A 253 -16.00 11.85 -23.62
N ARG A 254 -16.02 11.29 -24.82
CA ARG A 254 -15.09 10.25 -25.26
C ARG A 254 -13.84 10.88 -25.87
N PRO A 255 -12.68 10.90 -25.15
CA PRO A 255 -11.47 11.55 -25.64
C PRO A 255 -10.84 10.77 -26.81
N ARG A 256 -10.71 11.44 -27.98
CA ARG A 256 -10.21 10.84 -29.22
C ARG A 256 -8.79 10.30 -29.12
N GLN A 257 -7.93 10.98 -28.33
CA GLN A 257 -6.53 10.61 -28.15
C GLN A 257 -6.31 9.24 -27.49
N PHE A 258 -7.35 8.63 -26.92
CA PHE A 258 -7.25 7.31 -26.28
C PHE A 258 -7.91 6.19 -27.10
N GLU A 259 -8.50 6.48 -28.26
CA GLU A 259 -9.20 5.46 -29.07
C GLU A 259 -8.25 4.39 -29.62
N ASP A 260 -7.03 4.79 -30.03
CA ASP A 260 -6.01 3.89 -30.58
C ASP A 260 -5.07 3.32 -29.50
N SER A 261 -5.43 3.46 -28.23
CA SER A 261 -4.60 3.02 -27.10
C SER A 261 -5.10 1.71 -26.49
N GLU A 262 -4.35 1.15 -25.54
CA GLU A 262 -4.71 -0.08 -24.79
C GLU A 262 -5.90 0.12 -23.83
N TYR A 263 -6.52 1.29 -23.82
CA TYR A 263 -7.65 1.61 -22.94
C TYR A 263 -8.97 1.03 -23.47
N THR A 264 -9.76 0.53 -22.52
CA THR A 264 -11.17 0.17 -22.76
C THR A 264 -12.06 1.29 -22.23
N PHE A 265 -12.98 1.77 -23.05
CA PHE A 265 -13.99 2.73 -22.63
C PHE A 265 -15.19 2.02 -22.04
N LEU A 266 -15.56 2.39 -20.82
CA LEU A 266 -16.82 1.99 -20.17
C LEU A 266 -17.75 3.18 -20.18
N GLU A 267 -18.91 3.01 -20.79
CA GLU A 267 -19.93 4.04 -20.96
C GLU A 267 -21.00 3.92 -19.87
N PHE A 268 -21.39 5.08 -19.31
CA PHE A 268 -22.43 5.18 -18.27
C PHE A 268 -23.45 6.24 -18.63
N ASP A 269 -24.70 5.92 -18.42
CA ASP A 269 -25.80 6.85 -18.57
C ASP A 269 -25.85 7.83 -17.39
N GLY A 270 -25.29 9.01 -17.61
CA GLY A 270 -25.18 10.09 -16.63
C GLY A 270 -23.78 10.22 -15.99
N PHE A 271 -23.17 11.41 -16.15
CA PHE A 271 -21.82 11.68 -15.63
C PHE A 271 -21.70 11.50 -14.13
N ASN A 272 -22.77 11.81 -13.36
CA ASN A 272 -22.77 11.58 -11.91
C ASN A 272 -22.61 10.08 -11.56
N LYS A 273 -23.23 9.17 -12.33
CA LYS A 273 -23.06 7.73 -12.14
C LYS A 273 -21.63 7.30 -12.45
N THR A 274 -21.05 7.86 -13.51
CA THR A 274 -19.65 7.61 -13.89
C THR A 274 -18.70 7.98 -12.78
N VAL A 275 -18.86 9.16 -12.19
CA VAL A 275 -18.03 9.64 -11.07
C VAL A 275 -18.23 8.77 -9.83
N ASP A 276 -19.47 8.42 -9.50
CA ASP A 276 -19.77 7.55 -8.33
C ASP A 276 -19.17 6.15 -8.51
N GLU A 277 -19.30 5.56 -9.69
CA GLU A 277 -18.73 4.25 -10.01
C GLU A 277 -17.19 4.29 -9.97
N PHE A 278 -16.58 5.28 -10.61
CA PHE A 278 -15.12 5.43 -10.61
C PHE A 278 -14.54 5.49 -9.21
N PHE A 279 -15.02 6.40 -8.37
CA PHE A 279 -14.50 6.56 -7.02
C PHE A 279 -14.88 5.41 -6.10
N SER A 280 -16.07 4.85 -6.24
CA SER A 280 -16.49 3.70 -5.43
C SER A 280 -15.68 2.44 -5.77
N SER A 281 -15.36 2.23 -7.03
CA SER A 281 -14.49 1.13 -7.48
C SER A 281 -13.07 1.29 -6.93
N ILE A 282 -12.46 2.47 -7.05
CA ILE A 282 -11.13 2.74 -6.48
C ILE A 282 -11.11 2.57 -4.96
N GLU A 283 -12.15 3.03 -4.27
CA GLU A 283 -12.27 2.86 -2.83
C GLU A 283 -12.44 1.38 -2.46
N GLY A 284 -13.21 0.61 -3.25
CA GLY A 284 -13.37 -0.83 -3.12
C GLY A 284 -12.05 -1.58 -3.31
N GLN A 285 -11.31 -1.28 -4.37
CA GLN A 285 -10.01 -1.89 -4.67
C GLN A 285 -8.96 -1.57 -3.58
N LYS A 286 -8.92 -0.33 -3.09
CA LYS A 286 -8.05 0.05 -1.96
C LYS A 286 -8.41 -0.70 -0.68
N LEU A 287 -9.70 -0.92 -0.45
CA LEU A 287 -10.18 -1.68 0.69
C LEU A 287 -9.77 -3.14 0.59
N GLU A 288 -9.98 -3.76 -0.57
CA GLU A 288 -9.60 -5.15 -0.85
C GLU A 288 -8.09 -5.35 -0.72
N SER A 289 -7.29 -4.45 -1.28
CA SER A 289 -5.82 -4.47 -1.14
C SER A 289 -5.38 -4.40 0.32
N ARG A 290 -6.01 -3.55 1.13
CA ARG A 290 -5.73 -3.46 2.58
C ARG A 290 -6.12 -4.73 3.33
N LEU A 291 -7.24 -5.35 2.96
CA LEU A 291 -7.68 -6.62 3.54
C LEU A 291 -6.68 -7.71 3.22
N HIS A 292 -6.29 -7.83 1.95
CA HIS A 292 -5.30 -8.81 1.51
C HIS A 292 -3.93 -8.59 2.19
N GLU A 293 -3.46 -7.36 2.27
CA GLU A 293 -2.23 -7.01 2.98
C GLU A 293 -2.29 -7.41 4.47
N ARG A 294 -3.42 -7.16 5.14
CA ARG A 294 -3.62 -7.59 6.53
C ARG A 294 -3.62 -9.10 6.70
N GLU A 295 -4.27 -9.82 5.79
CA GLU A 295 -4.25 -11.29 5.77
C GLU A 295 -2.83 -11.82 5.58
N MET A 296 -2.09 -11.28 4.61
CA MET A 296 -0.70 -11.67 4.36
C MET A 296 0.20 -11.38 5.57
N ASN A 297 0.06 -10.20 6.17
CA ASN A 297 0.81 -9.82 7.36
C ASN A 297 0.46 -10.71 8.57
N ALA A 298 -0.80 -11.11 8.70
CA ALA A 298 -1.24 -12.02 9.74
C ALA A 298 -0.67 -13.44 9.54
N LYS A 299 -0.71 -13.97 8.30
CA LYS A 299 -0.08 -15.26 7.93
C LYS A 299 1.42 -15.22 8.17
N LYS A 300 2.10 -14.13 7.76
CA LYS A 300 3.54 -13.96 7.96
C LYS A 300 3.94 -13.96 9.45
N LYS A 301 3.18 -13.26 10.30
CA LYS A 301 3.41 -13.26 11.75
C LYS A 301 3.25 -14.66 12.37
N LEU A 302 2.25 -15.39 11.92
CA LEU A 302 2.02 -16.77 12.40
C LEU A 302 3.18 -17.69 11.98
N GLU A 303 3.62 -17.57 10.73
CA GLU A 303 4.72 -18.37 10.20
C GLU A 303 6.05 -18.03 10.87
N GLN A 304 6.34 -16.74 11.09
CA GLN A 304 7.53 -16.34 11.88
C GLN A 304 7.53 -16.93 13.27
N ALA A 305 6.37 -16.90 13.96
CA ALA A 305 6.28 -17.52 15.29
C ALA A 305 6.52 -19.03 15.24
N ARG A 306 6.02 -19.74 14.23
CA ARG A 306 6.28 -21.17 14.02
C ARG A 306 7.77 -21.44 13.78
N GLN A 307 8.41 -20.65 12.93
CA GLN A 307 9.84 -20.78 12.63
C GLN A 307 10.72 -20.50 13.84
N GLU A 308 10.41 -19.49 14.65
CA GLU A 308 11.15 -19.19 15.89
C GLU A 308 11.04 -20.35 16.89
N HIS A 309 9.85 -20.92 17.04
CA HIS A 309 9.66 -22.09 17.90
C HIS A 309 10.39 -23.32 17.38
N ALA A 310 10.34 -23.58 16.07
CA ALA A 310 11.07 -24.69 15.43
C ALA A 310 12.59 -24.53 15.62
N LYS A 311 13.14 -23.34 15.42
CA LYS A 311 14.57 -23.05 15.67
C LYS A 311 14.97 -23.31 17.13
N ARG A 312 14.13 -22.91 18.08
CA ARG A 312 14.40 -23.13 19.51
C ARG A 312 14.40 -24.61 19.86
N ILE A 313 13.47 -25.39 19.35
CA ILE A 313 13.38 -26.84 19.53
C ILE A 313 14.58 -27.51 18.86
N GLY A 314 14.89 -27.19 17.61
CA GLY A 314 16.04 -27.70 16.87
C GLY A 314 17.37 -27.40 17.58
N GLY A 315 17.52 -26.20 18.16
CA GLY A 315 18.71 -25.89 18.98
C GLY A 315 18.85 -26.77 20.23
N LEU A 316 17.75 -27.11 20.90
CA LEU A 316 17.77 -28.02 22.04
C LEU A 316 18.12 -29.47 21.62
N GLN A 317 17.64 -29.91 20.47
CA GLN A 317 17.97 -31.21 19.89
C GLN A 317 19.44 -31.31 19.50
N GLN A 318 19.98 -30.26 18.84
CA GLN A 318 21.42 -30.19 18.54
C GLN A 318 22.29 -30.25 19.79
N VAL A 319 21.88 -29.59 20.89
CA VAL A 319 22.61 -29.68 22.18
C VAL A 319 22.57 -31.09 22.75
N GLN A 320 21.43 -31.78 22.64
CA GLN A 320 21.32 -33.18 23.09
C GLN A 320 22.23 -34.10 22.30
N GLU A 321 22.20 -33.97 20.96
CA GLU A 321 23.05 -34.76 20.06
C GLU A 321 24.53 -34.50 20.32
N LEU A 322 24.92 -33.22 20.46
CA LEU A 322 26.30 -32.86 20.79
C LEU A 322 26.77 -33.48 22.12
N ASN A 323 25.91 -33.47 23.15
CA ASN A 323 26.24 -34.05 24.43
C ASN A 323 26.36 -35.59 24.39
N ILE A 324 25.56 -36.26 23.52
CA ILE A 324 25.73 -37.69 23.26
C ILE A 324 27.09 -37.95 22.62
N ARG A 325 27.39 -37.26 21.51
CA ARG A 325 28.67 -37.40 20.80
C ARG A 325 29.87 -37.15 21.68
N LYS A 326 29.81 -36.15 22.58
CA LYS A 326 30.85 -35.87 23.57
C LYS A 326 31.03 -37.02 24.57
N ALA A 327 29.93 -37.55 25.08
CA ALA A 327 29.98 -38.67 26.03
C ALA A 327 30.57 -39.94 25.39
N GLU A 328 30.15 -40.26 24.15
CA GLU A 328 30.64 -41.40 23.36
C GLU A 328 32.12 -41.25 22.99
N ALA A 329 32.55 -40.03 22.60
CA ALA A 329 33.95 -39.76 22.31
C ALA A 329 34.85 -39.93 23.57
N ILE A 330 34.36 -39.53 24.78
CA ILE A 330 35.08 -39.80 26.03
C ILE A 330 35.17 -41.32 26.28
N GLN A 331 34.06 -42.05 26.08
CA GLN A 331 34.03 -43.51 26.31
C GLN A 331 34.93 -44.26 25.33
N ALA A 332 35.01 -43.85 24.06
CA ALA A 332 35.89 -44.45 23.06
C ALA A 332 37.39 -44.18 23.35
N ASN A 333 37.71 -43.11 24.07
CA ASN A 333 39.09 -42.68 24.33
C ASN A 333 39.45 -42.68 25.84
N ILE A 334 38.88 -43.58 26.65
CA ILE A 334 39.01 -43.58 28.12
C ILE A 334 40.46 -43.53 28.56
N ASP A 335 41.31 -44.40 28.01
CA ASP A 335 42.73 -44.52 28.40
C ASP A 335 43.48 -43.22 28.13
N ARG A 336 43.26 -42.60 26.98
CA ARG A 336 43.90 -41.34 26.61
C ARG A 336 43.40 -40.15 27.47
N VAL A 337 42.11 -40.12 27.79
CA VAL A 337 41.54 -39.12 28.72
C VAL A 337 42.12 -39.26 30.10
N GLN A 338 42.28 -40.51 30.56
CA GLN A 338 42.92 -40.82 31.85
C GLN A 338 44.40 -40.39 31.87
N GLU A 339 45.17 -40.72 30.82
CA GLU A 339 46.57 -40.28 30.69
C GLU A 339 46.71 -38.75 30.73
N ALA A 340 45.89 -38.02 29.95
CA ALA A 340 45.91 -36.57 29.93
C ALA A 340 45.53 -35.98 31.31
N THR A 341 44.51 -36.52 31.97
CA THR A 341 44.08 -36.07 33.30
C THR A 341 45.15 -36.30 34.35
N VAL A 342 45.76 -37.48 34.35
CA VAL A 342 46.85 -37.82 35.29
C VAL A 342 48.07 -36.94 35.05
N ALA A 343 48.48 -36.75 33.80
CA ALA A 343 49.61 -35.89 33.44
C ALA A 343 49.43 -34.46 33.96
N VAL A 344 48.25 -33.83 33.68
CA VAL A 344 47.97 -32.44 34.11
C VAL A 344 47.85 -32.37 35.64
N ASN A 345 47.18 -33.34 36.30
CA ASN A 345 47.07 -33.39 37.77
C ASN A 345 48.44 -33.59 38.44
N SER A 346 49.35 -34.37 37.86
CA SER A 346 50.70 -34.51 38.33
C SER A 346 51.49 -33.20 38.31
N LEU A 347 51.38 -32.43 37.26
CA LEU A 347 52.00 -31.09 37.12
C LEU A 347 51.41 -30.09 38.14
N ILE A 348 50.12 -30.12 38.38
CA ILE A 348 49.45 -29.30 39.41
C ILE A 348 49.92 -29.73 40.78
N GLY A 349 50.04 -31.05 41.05
CA GLY A 349 50.51 -31.60 42.33
C GLY A 349 51.95 -31.26 42.62
N GLN A 350 52.80 -31.00 41.63
CA GLN A 350 54.19 -30.52 41.79
C GLN A 350 54.26 -29.01 42.12
N GLY A 351 53.14 -28.32 42.20
CA GLY A 351 53.03 -26.89 42.49
C GLY A 351 53.45 -25.96 41.36
N MET A 352 53.44 -26.45 40.13
CA MET A 352 53.73 -25.61 38.95
C MET A 352 52.64 -24.56 38.72
N ASP A 353 53.04 -23.33 38.31
CA ASP A 353 52.13 -22.30 37.97
C ASP A 353 51.39 -22.62 36.63
N TRP A 354 50.14 -22.20 36.54
CA TRP A 354 49.27 -22.51 35.38
C TRP A 354 49.85 -22.03 34.04
N VAL A 355 50.61 -20.91 34.05
CA VAL A 355 51.31 -20.39 32.87
C VAL A 355 52.48 -21.30 32.49
N GLU A 356 53.17 -21.87 33.46
CA GLU A 356 54.26 -22.82 33.23
C GLU A 356 53.74 -24.14 32.70
N ILE A 357 52.61 -24.64 33.24
CA ILE A 357 51.95 -25.85 32.74
C ILE A 357 51.54 -25.66 31.27
N ALA A 358 50.94 -24.51 30.91
CA ALA A 358 50.57 -24.21 29.52
C ALA A 358 51.78 -24.19 28.57
N ARG A 359 52.89 -23.54 28.98
CA ARG A 359 54.14 -23.51 28.22
C ARG A 359 54.78 -24.90 28.06
N LEU A 360 54.72 -25.73 29.10
CA LEU A 360 55.23 -27.10 29.03
C LEU A 360 54.40 -27.94 28.03
N ILE A 361 53.07 -27.84 28.08
CA ILE A 361 52.18 -28.52 27.13
C ILE A 361 52.45 -28.03 25.70
N GLU A 362 52.62 -26.74 25.47
CA GLU A 362 52.93 -26.17 24.16
C GLU A 362 54.28 -26.70 23.61
N ARG A 363 55.28 -26.82 24.48
CA ARG A 363 56.59 -27.41 24.14
C ARG A 363 56.47 -28.87 23.76
N GLU A 364 55.72 -29.67 24.55
CA GLU A 364 55.49 -31.09 24.30
C GLU A 364 54.65 -31.31 23.02
N GLN A 365 53.72 -30.41 22.73
CA GLN A 365 53.01 -30.39 21.42
C GLN A 365 53.96 -30.21 20.24
N GLY A 366 54.98 -29.34 20.37
CA GLY A 366 56.04 -29.16 19.41
C GLY A 366 56.91 -30.41 19.21
N GLN A 367 57.08 -31.25 20.25
CA GLN A 367 57.79 -32.52 20.19
C GLN A 367 56.91 -33.70 19.68
N ARG A 368 55.69 -33.44 19.30
CA ARG A 368 54.69 -34.41 18.83
C ARG A 368 54.30 -35.46 19.86
N ASN A 369 54.32 -35.08 21.14
CA ASN A 369 53.81 -35.94 22.19
C ASN A 369 52.30 -36.17 21.98
N PRO A 370 51.82 -37.43 21.84
CA PRO A 370 50.43 -37.71 21.47
C PRO A 370 49.44 -37.24 22.54
N VAL A 371 49.83 -37.27 23.84
CA VAL A 371 48.96 -36.76 24.93
C VAL A 371 48.88 -35.26 24.92
N ALA A 372 50.00 -34.55 24.73
CA ALA A 372 50.00 -33.08 24.64
C ALA A 372 49.21 -32.57 23.41
N GLN A 373 49.30 -33.27 22.27
CA GLN A 373 48.57 -32.88 21.05
C GLN A 373 47.03 -32.93 21.18
N MET A 374 46.52 -33.71 22.13
CA MET A 374 45.08 -33.76 22.40
C MET A 374 44.60 -32.61 23.27
N ILE A 375 45.48 -31.95 24.05
CA ILE A 375 45.12 -30.86 24.94
C ILE A 375 45.05 -29.55 24.16
N THR A 376 43.92 -28.86 24.25
CA THR A 376 43.72 -27.56 23.59
C THR A 376 44.10 -26.42 24.52
N LEU A 377 44.89 -25.49 24.01
CA LEU A 377 45.21 -24.24 24.72
C LEU A 377 44.23 -23.11 24.31
N PRO A 378 43.90 -22.20 25.23
CA PRO A 378 44.36 -22.02 26.61
C PRO A 378 43.68 -22.96 27.59
N LEU A 379 44.41 -23.34 28.65
CA LEU A 379 43.88 -24.19 29.72
C LEU A 379 42.87 -23.44 30.61
N LYS A 380 41.78 -24.11 30.98
CA LYS A 380 40.73 -23.55 31.85
C LYS A 380 40.91 -24.04 33.33
N LEU A 381 42.12 -23.99 33.83
CA LEU A 381 42.45 -24.52 35.15
C LEU A 381 41.76 -23.80 36.31
N TYR A 382 41.30 -22.58 36.11
CA TYR A 382 40.48 -21.85 37.08
C TYR A 382 39.10 -22.51 37.30
N GLU A 383 38.61 -23.28 36.33
CA GLU A 383 37.39 -24.09 36.40
C GLU A 383 37.71 -25.57 36.68
N ASN A 384 38.96 -25.89 36.98
CA ASN A 384 39.45 -27.27 37.13
C ASN A 384 39.18 -28.15 35.91
N THR A 385 39.16 -27.54 34.70
CA THR A 385 38.85 -28.23 33.45
C THR A 385 39.96 -28.05 32.42
N ILE A 386 40.12 -29.08 31.57
CA ILE A 386 40.94 -29.03 30.35
C ILE A 386 40.09 -29.40 29.16
N THR A 387 40.37 -28.79 28.00
CA THR A 387 39.68 -29.13 26.75
C THR A 387 40.52 -30.12 25.95
N LEU A 388 39.98 -31.31 25.68
CA LEU A 388 40.64 -32.35 24.89
C LEU A 388 39.99 -32.42 23.48
N LEU A 389 40.84 -32.64 22.47
CA LEU A 389 40.40 -32.99 21.09
C LEU A 389 40.36 -34.52 20.99
N LEU A 390 39.18 -35.10 21.02
CA LEU A 390 38.96 -36.53 20.93
C LEU A 390 38.37 -36.92 19.58
N ASP A 391 38.84 -38.08 19.05
CA ASP A 391 38.26 -38.64 17.84
C ASP A 391 36.87 -39.22 18.13
N GLU A 392 35.92 -38.97 17.26
CA GLU A 392 34.59 -39.60 17.34
C GLU A 392 34.70 -41.08 16.97
N PRO A 393 33.98 -41.98 17.64
CA PRO A 393 33.85 -43.34 17.15
C PRO A 393 33.23 -43.32 15.76
N ASN A 394 33.90 -43.91 14.76
CA ASN A 394 33.41 -43.97 13.37
C ASN A 394 32.09 -44.75 13.34
N LEU A 395 30.97 -44.04 13.22
CA LEU A 395 29.66 -44.61 12.95
C LEU A 395 29.44 -44.94 11.45
N GLU A 396 30.46 -44.66 10.58
CA GLU A 396 30.33 -44.84 9.12
C GLU A 396 30.55 -46.31 8.66
N ALA A 397 30.72 -47.28 9.55
CA ALA A 397 30.95 -48.67 9.15
C ALA A 397 29.67 -49.54 9.06
N GLU A 398 28.47 -49.02 9.38
CA GLU A 398 27.24 -49.84 9.40
C GLU A 398 26.09 -49.37 8.50
N GLU A 399 26.24 -48.31 7.68
CA GLU A 399 25.20 -47.88 6.73
C GLU A 399 25.59 -48.01 5.25
N GLU A 400 26.19 -49.07 4.83
CA GLU A 400 26.08 -49.52 3.42
C GLU A 400 24.84 -50.38 3.31
N GLY A 401 23.71 -49.78 2.99
CA GLY A 401 22.58 -50.60 2.58
C GLY A 401 21.18 -50.01 2.69
N TYR A 402 20.93 -48.78 2.28
CA TYR A 402 19.57 -48.37 1.82
C TYR A 402 19.65 -47.16 0.89
N GLU A 403 19.71 -47.40 -0.41
CA GLU A 403 19.41 -46.41 -1.41
C GLU A 403 17.90 -46.08 -1.39
N THR A 404 17.55 -44.87 -1.00
CA THR A 404 16.25 -44.33 -1.38
C THR A 404 16.45 -43.14 -2.32
N SER A 405 16.10 -43.38 -3.55
CA SER A 405 15.99 -42.41 -4.61
C SER A 405 14.90 -41.37 -4.25
N SER A 406 15.27 -40.13 -4.00
CA SER A 406 14.35 -39.03 -3.99
C SER A 406 14.41 -38.28 -5.31
N VAL A 407 13.31 -38.31 -6.04
CA VAL A 407 13.04 -37.58 -7.27
C VAL A 407 13.08 -36.09 -6.99
N SER A 408 14.01 -35.41 -7.65
CA SER A 408 14.03 -33.94 -7.71
C SER A 408 13.05 -33.46 -8.77
N GLY A 409 12.07 -32.68 -8.37
CA GLY A 409 11.24 -31.88 -9.26
C GLY A 409 12.00 -30.67 -9.78
N ASP A 410 12.00 -30.62 -11.08
CA ASP A 410 12.48 -29.60 -11.98
C ASP A 410 11.86 -28.23 -11.72
N SER A 411 12.66 -27.18 -11.72
CA SER A 411 12.21 -25.81 -11.96
C SER A 411 13.34 -25.02 -12.61
N ASP A 412 13.22 -24.92 -13.92
CA ASP A 412 13.95 -23.98 -14.75
C ASP A 412 13.78 -22.54 -14.29
N ASN A 413 14.89 -21.83 -14.14
CA ASN A 413 14.99 -20.44 -14.51
C ASN A 413 16.44 -20.08 -14.82
N GLU A 414 16.63 -19.75 -16.09
CA GLU A 414 17.86 -19.24 -16.68
C GLU A 414 18.14 -17.81 -16.23
N GLU A 415 19.42 -17.49 -16.42
CA GLU A 415 20.09 -16.19 -16.49
C GLU A 415 20.65 -15.59 -15.19
N ASP A 416 21.90 -15.81 -14.93
CA ASP A 416 22.98 -14.84 -15.06
C ASP A 416 24.33 -15.45 -14.63
N GLN A 417 25.34 -15.43 -15.51
CA GLN A 417 26.68 -15.91 -15.18
C GLN A 417 27.51 -14.81 -14.51
N PRO A 418 28.20 -15.13 -13.41
CA PRO A 418 29.54 -14.63 -13.23
C PRO A 418 30.57 -15.72 -12.92
N GLN A 419 31.59 -15.70 -13.74
CA GLN A 419 32.97 -16.16 -13.59
C GLN A 419 33.31 -17.13 -12.45
N LYS A 420 33.69 -18.33 -12.84
CA LYS A 420 34.35 -19.36 -12.03
C LYS A 420 35.61 -18.83 -11.31
N LYS A 421 35.51 -18.56 -10.02
CA LYS A 421 36.66 -18.57 -9.12
C LYS A 421 36.97 -20.03 -8.78
N LYS A 422 38.21 -20.47 -9.11
CA LYS A 422 38.75 -21.78 -8.76
C LYS A 422 38.65 -21.97 -7.24
N LYS A 423 37.81 -22.92 -6.77
CA LYS A 423 37.78 -23.37 -5.38
C LYS A 423 39.13 -24.03 -5.08
N ALA A 424 39.77 -23.53 -4.02
CA ALA A 424 40.91 -24.22 -3.38
C ALA A 424 40.44 -25.62 -2.90
N PRO A 425 41.33 -26.63 -2.87
CA PRO A 425 40.98 -27.96 -2.38
C PRO A 425 40.46 -27.87 -0.94
N PRO A 426 39.46 -28.68 -0.57
CA PRO A 426 38.93 -28.68 0.80
C PRO A 426 40.06 -29.09 1.75
N LYS A 427 40.29 -28.28 2.76
CA LYS A 427 41.15 -28.66 3.90
C LYS A 427 40.54 -29.90 4.53
N PRO A 428 41.37 -30.91 4.95
CA PRO A 428 40.85 -32.07 5.65
C PRO A 428 40.04 -31.58 6.87
N VAL A 429 38.79 -31.97 6.92
CA VAL A 429 37.89 -31.68 8.04
C VAL A 429 38.46 -32.48 9.24
N ASP A 430 38.92 -31.79 10.26
CA ASP A 430 39.37 -32.38 11.49
C ASP A 430 38.13 -32.88 12.24
N ASN A 431 37.86 -34.18 12.18
CA ASN A 431 36.66 -34.81 12.78
C ASN A 431 36.79 -34.95 14.30
N ARG A 432 37.77 -34.27 14.92
CA ARG A 432 37.99 -34.31 16.37
C ARG A 432 37.06 -33.34 17.09
N LEU A 433 36.41 -33.82 18.13
CA LEU A 433 35.50 -33.05 18.97
C LEU A 433 36.23 -32.42 20.15
N ALA A 434 36.09 -31.12 20.35
CA ALA A 434 36.61 -30.43 21.51
C ALA A 434 35.69 -30.67 22.73
N ILE A 435 36.22 -31.29 23.77
CA ILE A 435 35.45 -31.73 24.95
C ILE A 435 36.12 -31.22 26.20
N ASP A 436 35.36 -30.53 27.03
CA ASP A 436 35.85 -30.09 28.35
C ASP A 436 35.78 -31.25 29.36
N ILE A 437 36.90 -31.55 29.99
CA ILE A 437 37.06 -32.63 30.97
C ILE A 437 37.39 -32.02 32.34
N ASP A 438 36.63 -32.37 33.37
CA ASP A 438 36.89 -32.00 34.76
C ASP A 438 37.99 -32.89 35.32
N LEU A 439 39.08 -32.28 35.77
CA LEU A 439 40.26 -32.94 36.30
C LEU A 439 40.01 -33.66 37.67
N GLY A 440 38.96 -33.26 38.39
CA GLY A 440 38.53 -33.86 39.64
C GLY A 440 37.70 -35.13 39.46
N LEU A 441 37.30 -35.47 38.25
CA LEU A 441 36.42 -36.59 37.94
C LEU A 441 37.14 -37.67 37.12
N SER A 442 36.71 -38.93 37.28
CA SER A 442 37.17 -39.99 36.38
C SER A 442 36.62 -39.81 34.96
N PRO A 443 37.23 -40.40 33.93
CA PRO A 443 36.70 -40.34 32.55
C PRO A 443 35.25 -40.80 32.44
N TRP A 444 34.87 -41.86 33.16
CA TRP A 444 33.49 -42.34 33.20
C TRP A 444 32.53 -41.35 33.87
N ALA A 445 32.97 -40.67 34.94
CA ALA A 445 32.18 -39.66 35.60
C ALA A 445 31.98 -38.41 34.69
N ASN A 446 33.00 -38.01 33.94
CA ASN A 446 32.89 -36.95 32.91
C ASN A 446 31.90 -37.33 31.81
N ALA A 447 31.96 -38.56 31.28
CA ALA A 447 30.99 -39.04 30.30
C ALA A 447 29.55 -39.03 30.85
N SER A 448 29.38 -39.50 32.11
CA SER A 448 28.07 -39.48 32.81
C SER A 448 27.52 -38.07 32.93
N GLN A 449 28.37 -37.08 33.21
CA GLN A 449 27.96 -35.68 33.30
C GLN A 449 27.38 -35.15 31.99
N TYR A 450 27.96 -35.52 30.84
CA TYR A 450 27.39 -35.16 29.53
C TYR A 450 26.04 -35.86 29.25
N TYR A 451 25.88 -37.12 29.69
CA TYR A 451 24.58 -37.79 29.61
C TYR A 451 23.52 -37.13 30.51
N ASP A 452 23.90 -36.63 31.69
CA ASP A 452 22.97 -35.89 32.55
C ASP A 452 22.61 -34.51 31.97
N GLN A 453 23.56 -33.85 31.29
CA GLN A 453 23.27 -32.63 30.52
C GLN A 453 22.31 -32.92 29.38
N LYS A 454 22.45 -34.05 28.65
CA LYS A 454 21.46 -34.51 27.65
C LYS A 454 20.07 -34.66 28.25
N LYS A 455 19.95 -35.38 29.40
CA LYS A 455 18.65 -35.57 30.08
C LYS A 455 18.03 -34.24 30.49
N SER A 456 18.84 -33.32 31.01
CA SER A 456 18.40 -31.96 31.35
C SER A 456 17.92 -31.19 30.13
N ALA A 457 18.60 -31.29 28.98
CA ALA A 457 18.21 -30.68 27.73
C ALA A 457 16.90 -31.30 27.18
N ALA A 458 16.71 -32.63 27.30
CA ALA A 458 15.49 -33.32 26.90
C ALA A 458 14.26 -32.85 27.70
N VAL A 459 14.40 -32.69 29.02
CA VAL A 459 13.33 -32.15 29.89
C VAL A 459 13.00 -30.69 29.52
N LYS A 460 14.03 -29.90 29.17
CA LYS A 460 13.82 -28.52 28.70
C LYS A 460 13.14 -28.51 27.35
N GLU A 461 13.48 -29.41 26.42
CA GLU A 461 12.83 -29.58 25.14
C GLU A 461 11.34 -29.89 25.32
N GLU A 462 10.98 -30.91 26.09
CA GLU A 462 9.60 -31.32 26.35
C GLU A 462 8.77 -30.15 26.92
N LYS A 463 9.28 -29.45 27.92
CA LYS A 463 8.63 -28.25 28.47
C LYS A 463 8.47 -27.12 27.42
N THR A 464 9.48 -26.96 26.57
CA THR A 464 9.45 -25.95 25.50
C THR A 464 8.43 -26.30 24.43
N VAL A 465 8.32 -27.57 24.03
CA VAL A 465 7.31 -28.06 23.07
C VAL A 465 5.89 -27.82 23.60
N LEU A 466 5.64 -28.19 24.88
CA LEU A 466 4.33 -27.96 25.50
C LEU A 466 3.98 -26.47 25.62
N ALA A 467 4.91 -25.64 26.05
CA ALA A 467 4.73 -24.20 26.16
C ALA A 467 4.54 -23.55 24.77
N SER A 468 5.32 -24.00 23.77
CA SER A 468 5.27 -23.54 22.39
C SER A 468 3.92 -23.86 21.75
N SER A 469 3.41 -25.07 21.88
CA SER A 469 2.11 -25.45 21.33
C SER A 469 0.96 -24.61 21.91
N LYS A 470 1.01 -24.32 23.22
CA LYS A 470 0.05 -23.46 23.91
C LYS A 470 0.16 -21.99 23.45
N ALA A 471 1.38 -21.50 23.29
CA ALA A 471 1.65 -20.15 22.81
C ALA A 471 1.19 -19.96 21.36
N LEU A 472 1.49 -20.92 20.47
CA LEU A 472 1.05 -20.88 19.07
C LEU A 472 -0.48 -20.88 18.96
N LYS A 473 -1.19 -21.75 19.67
CA LYS A 473 -2.66 -21.74 19.71
C LYS A 473 -3.23 -20.41 20.23
N SER A 474 -2.59 -19.79 21.22
CA SER A 474 -2.98 -18.47 21.72
C SER A 474 -2.76 -17.36 20.67
N THR A 475 -1.62 -17.39 20.00
CA THR A 475 -1.28 -16.43 18.93
C THR A 475 -2.23 -16.59 17.76
N GLU A 476 -2.51 -17.81 17.33
CA GLU A 476 -3.46 -18.12 16.25
C GLU A 476 -4.88 -17.58 16.57
N LYS A 477 -5.36 -17.81 17.80
CA LYS A 477 -6.66 -17.27 18.25
C LYS A 477 -6.68 -15.74 18.24
N LYS A 478 -5.58 -15.08 18.66
CA LYS A 478 -5.49 -13.60 18.63
C LYS A 478 -5.48 -13.09 17.20
N VAL A 479 -4.65 -13.65 16.33
CA VAL A 479 -4.54 -13.27 14.93
C VAL A 479 -5.87 -13.45 14.19
N THR A 480 -6.57 -14.58 14.40
CA THR A 480 -7.88 -14.82 13.78
C THR A 480 -8.96 -13.90 14.34
N ALA A 481 -8.93 -13.57 15.62
CA ALA A 481 -9.88 -12.63 16.22
C ALA A 481 -9.65 -11.20 15.70
N ASP A 482 -8.40 -10.75 15.59
CA ASP A 482 -8.05 -9.44 15.06
C ASP A 482 -8.40 -9.32 13.57
N LEU A 483 -8.17 -10.38 12.78
CA LEU A 483 -8.61 -10.47 11.39
C LEU A 483 -10.13 -10.35 11.28
N LYS A 484 -10.89 -11.14 12.04
CA LYS A 484 -12.36 -11.08 12.01
C LYS A 484 -12.89 -9.70 12.41
N LYS A 485 -12.27 -9.06 13.41
CA LYS A 485 -12.65 -7.71 13.85
C LYS A 485 -12.33 -6.67 12.77
N GLY A 486 -11.16 -6.72 12.15
CA GLY A 486 -10.76 -5.85 11.05
C GLY A 486 -11.66 -6.01 9.83
N LEU A 487 -11.92 -7.25 9.40
CA LEU A 487 -12.83 -7.58 8.30
C LEU A 487 -14.26 -7.07 8.53
N LYS A 488 -14.77 -7.16 9.77
CA LYS A 488 -16.10 -6.66 10.11
C LYS A 488 -16.17 -5.14 10.05
N GLN A 489 -15.15 -4.44 10.53
CA GLN A 489 -15.08 -2.98 10.49
C GLN A 489 -14.97 -2.43 9.06
N GLU A 490 -14.27 -3.13 8.17
CA GLU A 490 -14.02 -2.67 6.81
C GLU A 490 -15.13 -3.03 5.83
N LYS A 491 -15.86 -4.16 6.03
CA LYS A 491 -17.07 -4.46 5.24
C LYS A 491 -18.18 -3.42 5.40
N ASP A 492 -18.14 -2.65 6.48
CA ASP A 492 -19.12 -1.59 6.75
C ASP A 492 -18.77 -0.24 6.08
N VAL A 493 -17.62 -0.12 5.40
CA VAL A 493 -17.12 1.15 4.84
C VAL A 493 -17.88 1.58 3.57
N LEU A 494 -18.22 0.63 2.71
CA LEU A 494 -18.96 0.87 1.47
C LEU A 494 -20.18 -0.05 1.39
N ARG A 495 -21.35 0.51 1.62
CA ARG A 495 -22.61 -0.22 1.48
C ARG A 495 -23.50 0.47 0.46
N PRO A 496 -24.11 -0.26 -0.48
CA PRO A 496 -25.12 0.35 -1.33
C PRO A 496 -26.26 0.92 -0.44
N VAL A 497 -26.63 2.15 -0.72
CA VAL A 497 -27.76 2.80 -0.05
C VAL A 497 -29.02 2.14 -0.59
N ARG A 498 -29.76 1.46 0.27
CA ARG A 498 -31.06 0.96 -0.08
C ARG A 498 -31.97 2.12 -0.49
N THR A 499 -32.52 2.06 -1.67
CA THR A 499 -33.57 2.99 -2.08
C THR A 499 -34.77 2.80 -1.18
N GLN A 500 -35.14 3.85 -0.46
CA GLN A 500 -36.34 3.84 0.36
C GLN A 500 -37.54 3.85 -0.55
N PHE A 501 -38.48 2.96 -0.31
CA PHE A 501 -39.76 3.01 -0.99
C PHE A 501 -40.54 4.27 -0.57
N TRP A 502 -41.36 4.79 -1.47
CA TRP A 502 -42.12 6.02 -1.24
C TRP A 502 -42.98 5.99 0.03
N PHE A 503 -43.41 4.80 0.44
CA PHE A 503 -44.25 4.59 1.63
C PHE A 503 -43.49 4.48 2.94
N GLU A 504 -42.17 4.26 2.93
CA GLU A 504 -41.35 4.12 4.14
C GLU A 504 -41.25 5.41 4.97
N LYS A 505 -41.64 6.54 4.41
CA LYS A 505 -41.78 7.81 5.14
C LYS A 505 -43.07 7.89 6.00
N PHE A 506 -43.95 6.90 5.89
CA PHE A 506 -45.16 6.76 6.70
C PHE A 506 -44.96 5.62 7.68
N ILE A 507 -45.78 5.56 8.75
CA ILE A 507 -45.91 4.33 9.54
C ILE A 507 -46.63 3.33 8.66
N TYR A 508 -46.04 2.19 8.42
CA TYR A 508 -46.64 1.18 7.54
C TYR A 508 -46.47 -0.22 8.12
N PHE A 509 -47.35 -1.11 7.72
CA PHE A 509 -47.20 -2.55 7.88
C PHE A 509 -47.86 -3.29 6.70
N ILE A 510 -47.43 -4.51 6.47
CA ILE A 510 -48.04 -5.39 5.48
C ILE A 510 -48.97 -6.36 6.24
N SER A 511 -50.27 -6.38 5.87
CA SER A 511 -51.22 -7.28 6.47
C SER A 511 -50.93 -8.75 6.11
N SER A 512 -51.54 -9.70 6.84
CA SER A 512 -51.46 -11.12 6.50
C SER A 512 -51.96 -11.45 5.07
N ASP A 513 -52.83 -10.65 4.52
CA ASP A 513 -53.37 -10.77 3.16
C ASP A 513 -52.50 -10.06 2.09
N GLY A 514 -51.35 -9.50 2.50
CA GLY A 514 -50.38 -8.82 1.60
C GLY A 514 -50.76 -7.39 1.22
N TYR A 515 -51.66 -6.73 1.93
CA TYR A 515 -51.98 -5.30 1.71
C TYR A 515 -50.99 -4.40 2.44
N LEU A 516 -50.52 -3.35 1.74
CA LEU A 516 -49.75 -2.27 2.36
C LEU A 516 -50.69 -1.32 3.09
N VAL A 517 -50.58 -1.25 4.42
CA VAL A 517 -51.35 -0.35 5.26
C VAL A 517 -50.47 0.79 5.70
N LEU A 518 -50.87 2.04 5.37
CA LEU A 518 -50.15 3.27 5.72
C LEU A 518 -50.87 4.03 6.84
N GLY A 519 -50.11 4.36 7.89
CA GLY A 519 -50.57 5.22 8.95
C GLY A 519 -50.10 6.65 8.77
N TYR A 520 -50.97 7.62 8.81
CA TYR A 520 -50.66 9.04 8.81
C TYR A 520 -50.69 9.59 10.23
N ILE A 521 -49.61 10.16 10.71
CA ILE A 521 -49.57 10.83 12.01
C ILE A 521 -50.12 12.25 11.81
N SER A 522 -51.40 12.42 12.00
CA SER A 522 -51.96 13.75 12.24
C SER A 522 -51.92 14.02 13.76
N PRO A 523 -51.59 15.24 14.19
CA PRO A 523 -51.56 15.57 15.63
C PRO A 523 -52.89 15.29 16.37
N LEU A 524 -53.98 15.06 15.67
CA LEU A 524 -55.33 14.94 16.24
C LEU A 524 -56.14 13.67 15.93
N VAL A 525 -55.78 12.86 14.92
CA VAL A 525 -56.55 11.60 14.62
C VAL A 525 -55.66 10.61 13.86
N PHE A 526 -55.62 9.36 14.32
CA PHE A 526 -55.01 8.23 13.63
C PHE A 526 -55.99 7.76 12.52
N ARG A 527 -55.74 8.07 11.26
CA ARG A 527 -56.45 7.47 10.12
C ARG A 527 -55.57 6.46 9.41
N MET A 528 -56.03 5.22 9.37
CA MET A 528 -55.43 4.14 8.60
C MET A 528 -56.11 4.05 7.24
N ASN A 529 -55.36 4.15 6.16
CA ASN A 529 -55.85 3.90 4.81
C ASN A 529 -55.18 2.62 4.28
N ALA A 530 -55.99 1.66 3.84
CA ALA A 530 -55.51 0.45 3.17
C ALA A 530 -55.41 0.68 1.66
N PHE A 531 -54.25 0.39 1.07
CA PHE A 531 -54.04 0.43 -0.38
C PHE A 531 -54.00 -1.01 -0.92
N ALA A 532 -54.52 -1.17 -2.13
CA ALA A 532 -54.63 -2.47 -2.78
C ALA A 532 -53.26 -3.08 -3.13
N LYS A 533 -53.24 -4.42 -3.25
CA LYS A 533 -52.10 -5.20 -3.73
C LYS A 533 -51.55 -4.60 -5.05
N SER A 534 -50.27 -4.28 -5.09
CA SER A 534 -49.52 -4.05 -6.30
C SER A 534 -48.66 -5.27 -6.63
#